data_03d1d29b4d3531b71892154f497f4bcd
#
_entry.id   03d1d29b4d3531b71892154f497f4bcd
#
_cell.length_a   1.000
_cell.length_b   1.000
_cell.length_c   1.000
_cell.angle_alpha   90.00
_cell.angle_beta   90.00
_cell.angle_gamma   90.00
#
_symmetry.space_group_name_H-M   'P 1'
#
loop_
_entity.id
_entity.type
_entity.pdbx_description
1 polymer ?
#
loop_
_entity_poly.entity_id
_entity_poly.type
_entity_poly.pdbx_seq_one_letter_code
_entity_poly.pdbx_strand_id
1 'polypeptide(L)'
;LLQNTSYPSWLYPVTQGATTIWERLNSYTLEDGFGGNNSMNSFNHYSFGAVGQWLMNRCLGIERDDLQPGWKHFYLRPVPDPTGQMTFARGHYDCAYGRIESGWERKPDGNVEYTFSIPQGTTATLMLPDEEPRIINAGKHTVSR
;
A
#
# COMPACT_ATOMS: atom_id res chain seq x y z
N LEU A 1 -4.10 5.07 9.07
CA LEU A 1 -4.43 5.73 7.81
C LEU A 1 -5.73 5.18 7.20
N LEU A 2 -5.83 3.85 7.00
CA LEU A 2 -6.90 3.19 6.25
C LEU A 2 -8.15 2.83 7.07
N GLN A 3 -8.26 3.27 8.30
CA GLN A 3 -9.35 2.88 9.22
C GLN A 3 -10.10 4.07 9.80
N ASN A 4 -9.49 5.24 9.77
CA ASN A 4 -10.12 6.45 10.28
C ASN A 4 -11.08 7.03 9.24
N THR A 5 -12.35 7.09 9.58
CA THR A 5 -13.42 7.67 8.76
C THR A 5 -13.82 9.08 9.20
N SER A 6 -13.29 9.55 10.35
CA SER A 6 -13.57 10.91 10.86
C SER A 6 -12.68 11.94 10.15
N TYR A 7 -13.17 13.15 9.97
CA TYR A 7 -12.35 14.26 9.51
C TYR A 7 -11.29 14.66 10.56
N PRO A 8 -10.03 14.94 10.15
CA PRO A 8 -9.46 14.78 8.82
C PRO A 8 -8.89 13.35 8.60
N SER A 9 -9.31 12.67 7.54
CA SER A 9 -8.74 11.37 7.17
C SER A 9 -8.91 11.07 5.68
N TRP A 10 -8.18 10.08 5.17
CA TRP A 10 -8.30 9.62 3.78
C TRP A 10 -9.65 8.97 3.46
N LEU A 11 -10.29 8.36 4.44
CA LEU A 11 -11.61 7.74 4.23
C LEU A 11 -12.76 8.73 4.40
N TYR A 12 -12.53 9.89 5.03
CA TYR A 12 -13.59 10.88 5.18
C TYR A 12 -14.22 11.30 3.84
N PRO A 13 -13.45 11.71 2.80
CA PRO A 13 -14.03 12.00 1.48
C PRO A 13 -14.83 10.83 0.92
N VAL A 14 -14.38 9.58 1.14
CA VAL A 14 -15.10 8.38 0.69
C VAL A 14 -16.47 8.28 1.35
N THR A 15 -16.56 8.56 2.66
CA THR A 15 -17.85 8.60 3.38
C THR A 15 -18.78 9.73 2.89
N GLN A 16 -18.20 10.76 2.25
CA GLN A 16 -18.94 11.85 1.62
C GLN A 16 -19.24 11.60 0.13
N GLY A 17 -18.97 10.39 -0.36
CA GLY A 17 -19.28 9.97 -1.73
C GLY A 17 -18.16 10.23 -2.76
N ALA A 18 -16.93 10.52 -2.32
CA ALA A 18 -15.80 10.72 -3.24
C ALA A 18 -15.49 9.47 -4.05
N THR A 19 -15.29 9.65 -5.35
CA THR A 19 -14.82 8.63 -6.31
C THR A 19 -13.46 8.98 -6.90
N THR A 20 -12.95 10.16 -6.57
CA THR A 20 -11.67 10.71 -7.02
C THR A 20 -10.91 11.27 -5.83
N ILE A 21 -9.65 11.65 -6.02
CA ILE A 21 -8.85 12.29 -4.97
C ILE A 21 -9.12 13.80 -4.98
N TRP A 22 -9.67 14.30 -3.90
CA TRP A 22 -10.00 15.69 -3.71
C TRP A 22 -8.80 16.50 -3.21
N GLU A 23 -8.76 17.78 -3.57
CA GLU A 23 -7.74 18.73 -3.10
C GLU A 23 -7.79 18.96 -1.60
N ARG A 24 -8.99 19.01 -1.05
CA ARG A 24 -9.22 19.10 0.39
C ARG A 24 -10.04 17.89 0.85
N LEU A 25 -9.73 17.36 2.02
CA LEU A 25 -10.47 16.21 2.55
C LEU A 25 -11.96 16.49 2.81
N ASN A 26 -12.31 17.77 2.92
CA ASN A 26 -13.70 18.26 3.05
C ASN A 26 -14.12 19.13 1.84
N SER A 27 -13.65 18.83 0.66
CA SER A 27 -14.03 19.55 -0.57
C SER A 27 -15.54 19.60 -0.80
N TYR A 28 -16.24 18.58 -0.34
CA TYR A 28 -17.69 18.45 -0.31
C TYR A 28 -18.09 17.70 0.97
N THR A 29 -19.24 18.05 1.55
CA THR A 29 -19.86 17.28 2.63
C THR A 29 -21.33 17.04 2.32
N LEU A 30 -21.87 15.94 2.83
CA LEU A 30 -23.30 15.65 2.67
C LEU A 30 -24.19 16.65 3.39
N GLU A 31 -23.66 17.32 4.44
CA GLU A 31 -24.36 18.32 5.23
C GLU A 31 -24.35 19.71 4.58
N ASP A 32 -23.16 20.20 4.20
CA ASP A 32 -22.96 21.59 3.75
C ASP A 32 -22.76 21.73 2.22
N GLY A 33 -22.72 20.60 1.50
CA GLY A 33 -22.41 20.61 0.07
C GLY A 33 -20.99 21.09 -0.19
N PHE A 34 -20.81 22.03 -1.14
CA PHE A 34 -19.49 22.57 -1.49
C PHE A 34 -18.96 23.61 -0.47
N GLY A 35 -19.75 23.98 0.51
CA GLY A 35 -19.39 25.05 1.47
C GLY A 35 -19.27 26.44 0.81
N GLY A 36 -18.68 27.39 1.54
CA GLY A 36 -18.68 28.80 1.13
C GLY A 36 -17.62 29.23 0.13
N ASN A 37 -16.48 28.55 0.03
CA ASN A 37 -15.37 28.94 -0.85
C ASN A 37 -14.87 27.77 -1.70
N ASN A 38 -15.15 27.86 -3.01
CA ASN A 38 -14.76 26.86 -4.00
C ASN A 38 -13.69 27.37 -4.99
N SER A 39 -13.07 28.52 -4.74
CA SER A 39 -12.11 29.13 -5.66
C SER A 39 -10.84 28.27 -5.86
N MET A 40 -10.50 27.42 -4.90
CA MET A 40 -9.41 26.44 -4.98
C MET A 40 -9.91 25.11 -4.40
N ASN A 41 -10.62 24.36 -5.20
CA ASN A 41 -11.25 23.13 -4.75
C ASN A 41 -11.37 22.12 -5.92
N SER A 42 -10.26 21.51 -6.26
CA SER A 42 -10.24 20.47 -7.30
C SER A 42 -10.75 19.13 -6.76
N PHE A 43 -11.62 18.48 -7.51
CA PHE A 43 -12.12 17.13 -7.23
C PHE A 43 -11.31 16.03 -7.92
N ASN A 44 -10.24 16.40 -8.62
CA ASN A 44 -9.30 15.47 -9.24
C ASN A 44 -7.87 15.98 -9.05
N HIS A 45 -7.42 16.02 -7.81
CA HIS A 45 -6.15 16.62 -7.41
C HIS A 45 -5.07 15.54 -7.26
N TYR A 46 -4.34 15.31 -8.35
CA TYR A 46 -3.41 14.18 -8.51
C TYR A 46 -2.31 14.12 -7.43
N SER A 47 -1.85 15.24 -6.88
CA SER A 47 -0.71 15.25 -5.95
C SER A 47 -0.98 14.43 -4.68
N PHE A 48 -2.22 14.36 -4.21
CA PHE A 48 -2.58 13.49 -3.09
C PHE A 48 -2.61 12.00 -3.46
N GLY A 49 -2.56 11.66 -4.74
CA GLY A 49 -2.35 10.29 -5.20
C GLY A 49 -1.03 9.67 -4.72
N ALA A 50 -0.08 10.49 -4.22
CA ALA A 50 1.15 10.02 -3.57
C ALA A 50 0.89 9.05 -2.40
N VAL A 51 -0.31 9.03 -1.80
CA VAL A 51 -0.70 8.01 -0.82
C VAL A 51 -0.62 6.60 -1.39
N GLY A 52 -0.76 6.44 -2.70
CA GLY A 52 -0.59 5.15 -3.39
C GLY A 52 0.80 4.56 -3.18
N GLN A 53 1.85 5.39 -3.20
CA GLN A 53 3.21 4.93 -2.90
C GLN A 53 3.31 4.40 -1.46
N TRP A 54 2.67 5.06 -0.51
CA TRP A 54 2.65 4.60 0.87
C TRP A 54 1.95 3.22 1.00
N LEU A 55 0.83 3.02 0.28
CA LEU A 55 0.15 1.72 0.24
C LEU A 55 1.05 0.62 -0.31
N MET A 56 1.75 0.90 -1.43
CA MET A 56 2.69 -0.07 -2.02
C MET A 56 3.84 -0.39 -1.06
N ASN A 57 4.44 0.63 -0.45
CA ASN A 57 5.62 0.45 0.38
C ASN A 57 5.29 -0.14 1.75
N ARG A 58 4.16 0.22 2.37
CA ARG A 58 3.84 -0.20 3.73
C ARG A 58 2.92 -1.41 3.77
N CYS A 59 1.80 -1.38 3.04
CA CYS A 59 0.87 -2.51 3.11
C CYS A 59 1.42 -3.73 2.37
N LEU A 60 2.05 -3.53 1.21
CA LEU A 60 2.62 -4.61 0.39
C LEU A 60 4.12 -4.81 0.62
N GLY A 61 4.81 -3.81 1.15
CA GLY A 61 6.24 -3.85 1.37
C GLY A 61 7.08 -3.84 0.10
N ILE A 62 6.50 -3.51 -1.06
CA ILE A 62 7.25 -3.43 -2.31
C ILE A 62 8.00 -2.09 -2.34
N GLU A 63 9.30 -2.13 -2.17
CA GLU A 63 10.14 -0.94 -2.17
C GLU A 63 11.35 -1.11 -3.10
N ARG A 64 11.66 -0.04 -3.84
CA ARG A 64 12.86 -0.02 -4.69
C ARG A 64 14.12 0.02 -3.84
N ASP A 65 15.19 -0.52 -4.38
CA ASP A 65 16.54 -0.31 -3.84
C ASP A 65 17.12 0.95 -4.49
N ASP A 66 17.29 2.01 -3.71
CA ASP A 66 17.86 3.29 -4.21
C ASP A 66 19.34 3.19 -4.58
N LEU A 67 20.05 2.18 -4.08
CA LEU A 67 21.44 1.89 -4.43
C LEU A 67 21.56 1.04 -5.70
N GLN A 68 20.49 0.34 -6.08
CA GLN A 68 20.41 -0.49 -7.28
C GLN A 68 19.14 -0.17 -8.07
N PRO A 69 19.06 1.02 -8.69
CA PRO A 69 17.85 1.45 -9.40
C PRO A 69 17.51 0.51 -10.55
N GLY A 70 16.23 0.49 -10.94
CA GLY A 70 15.78 -0.29 -12.09
C GLY A 70 15.13 -1.63 -11.73
N TRP A 71 14.91 -1.95 -10.44
CA TRP A 71 14.21 -3.15 -9.97
C TRP A 71 14.94 -4.47 -10.21
N LYS A 72 16.25 -4.44 -10.47
CA LYS A 72 17.05 -5.66 -10.52
C LYS A 72 17.19 -6.27 -9.13
N HIS A 73 17.22 -5.42 -8.12
CA HIS A 73 17.08 -5.75 -6.71
C HIS A 73 16.03 -4.81 -6.08
N PHE A 74 15.29 -5.30 -5.10
CA PHE A 74 14.27 -4.53 -4.36
C PHE A 74 14.06 -5.13 -2.97
N TYR A 75 13.30 -4.42 -2.13
CA TYR A 75 12.94 -4.88 -0.81
C TYR A 75 11.50 -5.38 -0.77
N LEU A 76 11.26 -6.43 0.01
CA LEU A 76 9.94 -6.92 0.39
C LEU A 76 9.83 -6.87 1.90
N ARG A 77 9.12 -5.86 2.42
CA ARG A 77 8.93 -5.64 3.85
C ARG A 77 7.48 -5.22 4.18
N PRO A 78 6.51 -6.09 3.92
CA PRO A 78 5.11 -5.81 4.23
C PRO A 78 4.91 -5.62 5.73
N VAL A 79 4.02 -4.68 6.07
CA VAL A 79 3.65 -4.41 7.46
C VAL A 79 2.17 -4.77 7.63
N PRO A 80 1.86 -5.96 8.14
CA PRO A 80 0.49 -6.32 8.50
C PRO A 80 -0.08 -5.36 9.54
N ASP A 81 -1.40 -5.12 9.44
CA ASP A 81 -2.07 -4.24 10.39
C ASP A 81 -1.97 -4.79 11.83
N PRO A 82 -1.31 -4.07 12.76
CA PRO A 82 -1.17 -4.54 14.13
C PRO A 82 -2.48 -4.51 14.92
N THR A 83 -3.49 -3.76 14.45
CA THR A 83 -4.82 -3.69 15.09
C THR A 83 -5.70 -4.90 14.74
N GLY A 84 -5.36 -5.64 13.69
CA GLY A 84 -6.12 -6.78 13.21
C GLY A 84 -7.41 -6.43 12.47
N GLN A 85 -7.72 -5.14 12.28
CA GLN A 85 -8.90 -4.72 11.52
C GLN A 85 -8.75 -5.00 10.03
N MET A 86 -7.53 -4.84 9.49
CA MET A 86 -7.19 -5.28 8.15
C MET A 86 -6.59 -6.69 8.24
N THR A 87 -7.27 -7.65 7.64
CA THR A 87 -6.88 -9.06 7.73
C THR A 87 -6.02 -9.52 6.56
N PHE A 88 -5.95 -8.75 5.49
CA PHE A 88 -5.09 -9.04 4.34
C PHE A 88 -4.72 -7.78 3.55
N ALA A 89 -3.65 -7.87 2.77
CA ALA A 89 -3.35 -6.98 1.67
C ALA A 89 -2.74 -7.78 0.52
N ARG A 90 -3.09 -7.46 -0.72
CA ARG A 90 -2.55 -8.09 -1.93
C ARG A 90 -2.39 -7.05 -3.03
N GLY A 91 -1.29 -7.12 -3.75
CA GLY A 91 -1.06 -6.24 -4.88
C GLY A 91 0.19 -6.58 -5.66
N HIS A 92 0.46 -5.80 -6.69
CA HIS A 92 1.60 -6.03 -7.56
C HIS A 92 2.15 -4.71 -8.10
N TYR A 93 3.38 -4.80 -8.59
CA TYR A 93 4.05 -3.75 -9.33
C TYR A 93 4.66 -4.34 -10.60
N ASP A 94 4.33 -3.77 -11.76
CA ASP A 94 4.90 -4.20 -13.05
C ASP A 94 6.18 -3.40 -13.33
N CYS A 95 7.32 -4.07 -13.34
CA CYS A 95 8.63 -3.50 -13.63
C CYS A 95 9.18 -4.01 -14.96
N ALA A 96 10.34 -3.53 -15.37
CA ALA A 96 10.98 -3.95 -16.63
C ALA A 96 11.32 -5.44 -16.70
N TYR A 97 11.45 -6.13 -15.57
CA TYR A 97 11.72 -7.56 -15.47
C TYR A 97 10.46 -8.42 -15.40
N GLY A 98 9.29 -7.81 -15.25
CA GLY A 98 8.02 -8.49 -15.08
C GLY A 98 7.30 -8.06 -13.81
N ARG A 99 6.32 -8.86 -13.41
CA ARG A 99 5.45 -8.56 -12.28
C ARG A 99 6.06 -8.99 -10.95
N ILE A 100 6.17 -8.05 -10.02
CA ILE A 100 6.43 -8.28 -8.61
C ILE A 100 5.09 -8.39 -7.90
N GLU A 101 4.82 -9.49 -7.20
CA GLU A 101 3.62 -9.63 -6.39
C GLU A 101 4.00 -9.71 -4.91
N SER A 102 3.19 -9.10 -4.08
CA SER A 102 3.31 -9.20 -2.63
C SER A 102 1.93 -9.23 -1.99
N GLY A 103 1.78 -10.06 -0.98
CA GLY A 103 0.57 -10.13 -0.20
C GLY A 103 0.81 -10.76 1.15
N TRP A 104 -0.12 -10.50 2.06
CA TRP A 104 -0.20 -11.16 3.35
C TRP A 104 -1.66 -11.36 3.74
N GLU A 105 -1.89 -12.37 4.55
CA GLU A 105 -3.21 -12.71 5.08
C GLU A 105 -3.08 -13.23 6.52
N ARG A 106 -3.84 -12.67 7.44
CA ARG A 106 -3.94 -13.14 8.82
C ARG A 106 -4.89 -14.34 8.87
N LYS A 107 -4.38 -15.46 9.36
CA LYS A 107 -5.14 -16.68 9.51
C LYS A 107 -5.95 -16.69 10.83
N PRO A 108 -6.98 -17.55 10.94
CA PRO A 108 -7.79 -17.64 12.16
C PRO A 108 -7.00 -18.02 13.42
N ASP A 109 -5.87 -18.68 13.28
CA ASP A 109 -4.96 -19.05 14.37
C ASP A 109 -4.05 -17.90 14.83
N GLY A 110 -4.17 -16.71 14.20
CA GLY A 110 -3.39 -15.52 14.48
C GLY A 110 -2.12 -15.39 13.65
N ASN A 111 -1.67 -16.45 13.00
CA ASN A 111 -0.52 -16.43 12.11
C ASN A 111 -0.77 -15.53 10.89
N VAL A 112 0.31 -15.01 10.33
CA VAL A 112 0.28 -14.27 9.07
C VAL A 112 0.99 -15.06 8.00
N GLU A 113 0.28 -15.36 6.93
CA GLU A 113 0.85 -15.96 5.73
C GLU A 113 1.23 -14.87 4.73
N TYR A 114 2.50 -14.87 4.32
CA TYR A 114 3.04 -13.95 3.32
C TYR A 114 3.27 -14.70 2.02
N THR A 115 2.89 -14.07 0.91
CA THR A 115 3.08 -14.62 -0.45
C THR A 115 3.78 -13.61 -1.34
N PHE A 116 4.79 -14.05 -2.09
CA PHE A 116 5.56 -13.20 -2.99
C PHE A 116 5.77 -13.89 -4.33
N SER A 117 5.81 -13.10 -5.40
CA SER A 117 6.27 -13.52 -6.72
C SER A 117 7.35 -12.56 -7.20
N ILE A 118 8.53 -13.10 -7.49
CA ILE A 118 9.73 -12.35 -7.88
C ILE A 118 10.05 -12.69 -9.33
N PRO A 119 10.10 -11.70 -10.24
CA PRO A 119 10.35 -11.95 -11.66
C PRO A 119 11.76 -12.47 -11.93
N GLN A 120 11.92 -13.20 -13.02
CA GLN A 120 13.21 -13.76 -13.45
C GLN A 120 14.26 -12.67 -13.68
N GLY A 121 15.51 -12.95 -13.30
CA GLY A 121 16.61 -12.01 -13.43
C GLY A 121 16.68 -10.94 -12.34
N THR A 122 15.83 -11.05 -11.30
CA THR A 122 15.82 -10.16 -10.14
C THR A 122 15.99 -10.90 -8.84
N THR A 123 16.32 -10.15 -7.78
CA THR A 123 16.37 -10.64 -6.40
C THR A 123 15.66 -9.65 -5.48
N ALA A 124 15.22 -10.12 -4.33
CA ALA A 124 14.67 -9.25 -3.29
C ALA A 124 15.33 -9.53 -1.93
N THR A 125 15.49 -8.49 -1.12
CA THR A 125 15.74 -8.64 0.31
C THR A 125 14.39 -8.73 1.03
N LEU A 126 14.09 -9.89 1.57
CA LEU A 126 12.91 -10.11 2.41
C LEU A 126 13.21 -9.69 3.85
N MET A 127 12.34 -8.85 4.40
CA MET A 127 12.44 -8.31 5.77
C MET A 127 11.08 -8.49 6.43
N LEU A 128 10.90 -9.57 7.18
CA LEU A 128 9.68 -9.81 7.96
C LEU A 128 9.91 -9.43 9.43
N PRO A 129 8.82 -9.15 10.18
CA PRO A 129 8.93 -8.91 11.62
C PRO A 129 9.67 -10.06 12.34
N ASP A 130 10.54 -9.68 13.26
CA ASP A 130 11.30 -10.61 14.11
C ASP A 130 12.20 -11.62 13.36
N GLU A 131 12.57 -11.31 12.12
CA GLU A 131 13.52 -12.09 11.31
C GLU A 131 14.71 -11.26 10.83
N GLU A 132 15.85 -11.92 10.70
CA GLU A 132 17.00 -11.33 10.01
C GLU A 132 16.69 -11.18 8.52
N PRO A 133 17.06 -10.04 7.92
CA PRO A 133 16.91 -9.83 6.48
C PRO A 133 17.61 -10.92 5.67
N ARG A 134 16.94 -11.43 4.64
CA ARG A 134 17.53 -12.43 3.75
C ARG A 134 17.24 -12.15 2.29
N ILE A 135 18.19 -12.48 1.43
CA ILE A 135 17.99 -12.40 -0.02
C ILE A 135 17.19 -13.62 -0.48
N ILE A 136 16.16 -13.36 -1.29
CA ILE A 136 15.38 -14.38 -1.98
C ILE A 136 15.46 -14.17 -3.50
N ASN A 137 15.52 -15.27 -4.23
CA ASN A 137 15.69 -15.30 -5.68
C ASN A 137 14.33 -15.26 -6.40
N ALA A 138 14.39 -15.13 -7.72
CA ALA A 138 13.21 -15.23 -8.59
C ALA A 138 12.40 -16.51 -8.31
N GLY A 139 11.07 -16.36 -8.37
CA GLY A 139 10.13 -17.45 -8.11
C GLY A 139 9.00 -17.05 -7.18
N LYS A 140 8.19 -18.04 -6.82
CA LYS A 140 7.10 -17.88 -5.86
C LYS A 140 7.55 -18.33 -4.47
N HIS A 141 7.23 -17.56 -3.47
CA HIS A 141 7.59 -17.81 -2.07
C HIS A 141 6.36 -17.68 -1.16
N THR A 142 6.26 -18.56 -0.19
CA THR A 142 5.26 -18.49 0.88
C THR A 142 5.97 -18.65 2.22
N VAL A 143 5.63 -17.80 3.17
CA VAL A 143 6.19 -17.80 4.53
C VAL A 143 5.04 -17.61 5.51
N SER A 144 4.97 -18.43 6.56
CA SER A 144 3.95 -18.32 7.62
C SER A 144 4.63 -17.93 8.94
N ARG A 145 4.02 -17.04 9.70
CA ARG A 145 4.51 -16.54 10.99
C ARG A 145 3.36 -16.29 11.95
#